data_f64e10dfd7a51f869ef59d9b31b7d552
#
_entry.id   f64e10dfd7a51f869ef59d9b31b7d552
#
_cell.length_a   1.000
_cell.length_b   1.000
_cell.length_c   1.000
_cell.angle_alpha   90.00
_cell.angle_beta   90.00
_cell.angle_gamma   90.00
#
_symmetry.space_group_name_H-M   'P 1'
#
loop_
_entity.id
_entity.type
_entity.pdbx_description
1 polymer ?
#
loop_
_entity_poly.entity_id
_entity_poly.type
_entity_poly.pdbx_seq_one_letter_code
_entity_poly.pdbx_strand_id
1 'polypeptide(L)'
;MSVAQGSSASVDVTATNAVLSADSLSLGGGEAAKVTMTGSGATVSSKNTFTVAKGNNASATLDYTDSKIDIGSGYIGEGEAAKTQLELNNSALTASGKVFIGQGNTTQTNLTLNDKSSVNVSDEMSVAQGSSASVDVTITNAVLSADSLSLGGGEAAKVTMTGNRATISSGNTFTVA
;
A
#
# COMPACT_ATOMS: atom_id res chain seq x y z
N MET A 1 -16.80 4.18 6.09
CA MET A 1 -16.30 4.32 7.47
C MET A 1 -15.12 5.27 7.48
N SER A 2 -15.10 6.23 8.38
CA SER A 2 -13.97 7.18 8.53
C SER A 2 -13.55 7.23 9.99
N VAL A 3 -12.23 7.16 10.23
CA VAL A 3 -11.66 7.17 11.57
C VAL A 3 -10.51 8.18 11.62
N ALA A 4 -10.52 9.08 12.63
CA ALA A 4 -9.46 10.04 12.93
C ALA A 4 -9.03 10.89 11.72
N GLN A 5 -9.88 11.84 11.34
CA GLN A 5 -9.66 12.75 10.20
C GLN A 5 -9.09 14.12 10.62
N GLY A 6 -8.25 14.16 11.63
CA GLY A 6 -7.64 15.39 12.14
C GLY A 6 -6.12 15.45 11.94
N SER A 7 -5.56 16.66 12.05
CA SER A 7 -4.10 16.82 12.07
C SER A 7 -3.47 16.01 13.21
N SER A 8 -2.38 15.32 12.95
CA SER A 8 -1.68 14.45 13.91
C SER A 8 -2.53 13.32 14.51
N ALA A 9 -3.58 12.91 13.81
CA ALA A 9 -4.41 11.79 14.23
C ALA A 9 -3.60 10.49 14.31
N SER A 10 -3.85 9.67 15.33
CA SER A 10 -3.26 8.33 15.45
C SER A 10 -4.36 7.28 15.41
N VAL A 11 -4.20 6.29 14.56
CA VAL A 11 -5.16 5.19 14.38
C VAL A 11 -4.40 3.88 14.45
N ASP A 12 -4.76 3.05 15.41
CA ASP A 12 -4.25 1.69 15.52
C ASP A 12 -5.42 0.70 15.33
N VAL A 13 -5.34 -0.12 14.30
CA VAL A 13 -6.33 -1.15 14.00
C VAL A 13 -5.66 -2.51 14.07
N THR A 14 -6.13 -3.35 14.98
CA THR A 14 -5.68 -4.74 15.07
C THR A 14 -6.86 -5.68 14.76
N ALA A 15 -6.69 -6.57 13.81
CA ALA A 15 -7.68 -7.54 13.42
C ALA A 15 -7.09 -8.96 13.47
N THR A 16 -7.55 -9.79 14.42
CA THR A 16 -7.14 -11.19 14.53
C THR A 16 -8.34 -12.09 14.28
N ASN A 17 -8.26 -12.92 13.24
CA ASN A 17 -9.36 -13.78 12.81
C ASN A 17 -10.69 -13.02 12.66
N ALA A 18 -10.61 -11.78 12.19
CA ALA A 18 -11.71 -10.83 12.17
C ALA A 18 -11.97 -10.30 10.76
N VAL A 19 -13.17 -9.78 10.55
CA VAL A 19 -13.58 -9.15 9.29
C VAL A 19 -13.80 -7.66 9.52
N LEU A 20 -13.08 -6.84 8.76
CA LEU A 20 -13.30 -5.40 8.64
C LEU A 20 -13.85 -5.11 7.26
N SER A 21 -15.11 -4.71 7.16
CA SER A 21 -15.77 -4.47 5.88
C SER A 21 -16.49 -3.12 5.86
N ALA A 22 -16.34 -2.39 4.75
CA ALA A 22 -17.03 -1.13 4.50
C ALA A 22 -17.19 -0.89 3.01
N ASP A 23 -18.14 -0.06 2.60
CA ASP A 23 -18.20 0.41 1.20
C ASP A 23 -16.98 1.29 0.87
N SER A 24 -16.61 2.15 1.79
CA SER A 24 -15.36 2.91 1.75
C SER A 24 -14.76 2.99 3.15
N LEU A 25 -13.45 2.77 3.25
CA LEU A 25 -12.71 2.83 4.49
C LEU A 25 -11.65 3.93 4.40
N SER A 26 -11.70 4.89 5.33
CA SER A 26 -10.72 5.95 5.42
C SER A 26 -10.18 6.04 6.84
N LEU A 27 -8.88 5.87 7.00
CA LEU A 27 -8.17 5.85 8.26
C LEU A 27 -7.06 6.91 8.25
N GLY A 28 -7.11 7.84 9.21
CA GLY A 28 -6.08 8.86 9.38
C GLY A 28 -6.03 9.85 8.22
N GLY A 29 -6.91 10.84 8.19
CA GLY A 29 -6.87 11.96 7.25
C GLY A 29 -6.36 13.22 7.92
N GLY A 30 -5.32 13.85 7.38
CA GLY A 30 -4.77 15.10 7.90
C GLY A 30 -3.25 15.10 7.98
N GLU A 31 -2.67 16.27 8.22
CA GLU A 31 -1.21 16.40 8.36
C GLU A 31 -0.68 15.51 9.49
N ALA A 32 0.46 14.88 9.26
CA ALA A 32 1.15 14.04 10.23
C ALA A 32 0.30 12.92 10.84
N ALA A 33 -0.76 12.48 10.16
CA ALA A 33 -1.54 11.35 10.60
C ALA A 33 -0.69 10.07 10.65
N LYS A 34 -0.88 9.27 11.71
CA LYS A 34 -0.21 7.96 11.86
C LYS A 34 -1.26 6.87 11.85
N VAL A 35 -1.10 5.90 10.98
CA VAL A 35 -2.00 4.74 10.89
C VAL A 35 -1.18 3.47 10.97
N THR A 36 -1.53 2.62 11.92
CA THR A 36 -1.03 1.25 12.00
C THR A 36 -2.19 0.29 11.81
N MET A 37 -2.07 -0.63 10.88
CA MET A 37 -3.01 -1.73 10.69
C MET A 37 -2.27 -3.05 10.78
N THR A 38 -2.67 -3.89 11.71
CA THR A 38 -2.11 -5.25 11.86
C THR A 38 -3.21 -6.27 11.68
N GLY A 39 -3.01 -7.20 10.77
CA GLY A 39 -3.95 -8.28 10.49
C GLY A 39 -3.31 -9.65 10.63
N SER A 40 -3.97 -10.56 11.37
CA SER A 40 -3.58 -11.96 11.43
C SER A 40 -4.81 -12.84 11.23
N GLY A 41 -4.85 -13.64 10.14
CA GLY A 41 -6.04 -14.38 9.74
C GLY A 41 -7.23 -13.45 9.43
N ALA A 42 -6.97 -12.19 9.10
CA ALA A 42 -7.99 -11.17 8.95
C ALA A 42 -8.51 -11.08 7.50
N THR A 43 -9.73 -10.60 7.37
CA THR A 43 -10.27 -10.16 6.09
C THR A 43 -10.58 -8.69 6.16
N VAL A 44 -9.95 -7.90 5.29
CA VAL A 44 -10.23 -6.46 5.13
C VAL A 44 -10.87 -6.26 3.77
N SER A 45 -12.04 -5.65 3.73
CA SER A 45 -12.72 -5.37 2.47
C SER A 45 -13.23 -3.93 2.38
N SER A 46 -13.02 -3.31 1.23
CA SER A 46 -13.52 -1.99 0.92
C SER A 46 -14.00 -1.97 -0.53
N LYS A 47 -15.30 -1.93 -0.72
CA LYS A 47 -15.92 -2.08 -2.04
C LYS A 47 -15.51 -0.96 -3.01
N ASN A 48 -15.38 0.27 -2.53
CA ASN A 48 -15.04 1.44 -3.37
C ASN A 48 -13.60 1.89 -3.10
N THR A 49 -13.35 2.56 -1.98
CA THR A 49 -12.05 3.16 -1.68
C THR A 49 -11.51 2.72 -0.32
N PHE A 50 -10.24 2.40 -0.31
CA PHE A 50 -9.44 2.13 0.88
C PHE A 50 -8.36 3.20 0.99
N THR A 51 -8.52 4.13 1.93
CA THR A 51 -7.60 5.24 2.14
C THR A 51 -6.95 5.12 3.52
N VAL A 52 -5.62 5.16 3.55
CA VAL A 52 -4.83 5.05 4.78
C VAL A 52 -3.77 6.12 4.82
N ALA A 53 -3.75 6.91 5.90
CA ALA A 53 -2.76 7.95 6.16
C ALA A 53 -2.64 8.95 4.99
N LYS A 54 -3.68 9.75 4.77
CA LYS A 54 -3.70 10.79 3.75
C LYS A 54 -3.36 12.14 4.35
N GLY A 55 -2.26 12.74 3.92
CA GLY A 55 -1.82 14.07 4.36
C GLY A 55 -0.30 14.21 4.35
N ASN A 56 0.20 15.44 4.39
CA ASN A 56 1.62 15.71 4.44
C ASN A 56 2.25 15.14 5.72
N ASN A 57 3.45 14.58 5.62
CA ASN A 57 4.15 13.92 6.72
C ASN A 57 3.37 12.75 7.36
N ALA A 58 2.36 12.24 6.68
CA ALA A 58 1.59 11.10 7.18
C ALA A 58 2.42 9.81 7.19
N SER A 59 2.04 8.87 8.05
CA SER A 59 2.71 7.58 8.17
C SER A 59 1.69 6.45 8.14
N ALA A 60 1.88 5.49 7.23
CA ALA A 60 1.09 4.28 7.13
C ALA A 60 1.96 3.05 7.37
N THR A 61 1.57 2.21 8.31
CA THR A 61 2.18 0.89 8.50
C THR A 61 1.08 -0.16 8.43
N LEU A 62 1.16 -1.02 7.42
CA LEU A 62 0.22 -2.10 7.19
C LEU A 62 0.99 -3.42 7.21
N ASP A 63 0.68 -4.27 8.17
CA ASP A 63 1.31 -5.58 8.36
C ASP A 63 0.23 -6.66 8.43
N TYR A 64 0.25 -7.56 7.46
CA TYR A 64 -0.74 -8.62 7.34
C TYR A 64 -0.10 -9.99 7.23
N THR A 65 -0.53 -10.89 8.11
CA THR A 65 -0.14 -12.31 8.11
C THR A 65 -1.37 -13.19 7.92
N ASP A 66 -1.31 -14.18 7.04
CA ASP A 66 -2.40 -15.12 6.75
C ASP A 66 -3.73 -14.41 6.44
N SER A 67 -3.67 -13.24 5.80
CA SER A 67 -4.80 -12.32 5.68
C SER A 67 -5.23 -12.10 4.23
N LYS A 68 -6.46 -11.64 4.06
CA LYS A 68 -7.02 -11.24 2.77
C LYS A 68 -7.44 -9.78 2.78
N ILE A 69 -6.96 -9.01 1.81
CA ILE A 69 -7.33 -7.61 1.59
C ILE A 69 -7.97 -7.51 0.21
N ASP A 70 -9.24 -7.11 0.16
CA ASP A 70 -10.04 -7.03 -1.06
C ASP A 70 -10.64 -5.64 -1.20
N ILE A 71 -10.14 -4.85 -2.14
CA ILE A 71 -10.47 -3.42 -2.23
C ILE A 71 -10.88 -3.00 -3.64
N GLY A 72 -11.68 -1.97 -3.74
CA GLY A 72 -11.96 -1.29 -5.01
C GLY A 72 -10.72 -0.57 -5.49
N SER A 73 -10.40 0.56 -4.91
CA SER A 73 -9.16 1.30 -5.15
C SER A 73 -8.45 1.60 -3.84
N GLY A 74 -7.12 1.65 -3.87
CA GLY A 74 -6.27 1.89 -2.69
C GLY A 74 -5.48 3.19 -2.78
N TYR A 75 -5.45 3.93 -1.67
CA TYR A 75 -4.66 5.15 -1.48
C TYR A 75 -3.94 5.06 -0.14
N ILE A 76 -2.66 4.74 -0.14
CA ILE A 76 -1.91 4.43 1.07
C ILE A 76 -0.70 5.38 1.17
N GLY A 77 -0.67 6.22 2.21
CA GLY A 77 0.43 7.16 2.44
C GLY A 77 0.49 8.25 1.36
N GLU A 78 -0.59 8.97 1.12
CA GLU A 78 -0.62 10.12 0.21
C GLU A 78 -0.21 11.42 0.91
N GLY A 79 0.72 12.16 0.32
CA GLY A 79 1.14 13.50 0.76
C GLY A 79 2.64 13.68 0.72
N GLU A 80 3.10 14.93 0.83
CA GLU A 80 4.54 15.23 0.87
C GLU A 80 5.20 14.57 2.07
N ALA A 81 6.40 14.04 1.88
CA ALA A 81 7.21 13.39 2.91
C ALA A 81 6.48 12.24 3.66
N ALA A 82 5.47 11.64 3.06
CA ALA A 82 4.77 10.51 3.67
C ALA A 82 5.70 9.29 3.76
N LYS A 83 5.50 8.50 4.83
CA LYS A 83 6.22 7.25 5.05
C LYS A 83 5.24 6.09 5.00
N THR A 84 5.50 5.12 4.15
CA THR A 84 4.59 4.02 3.92
C THR A 84 5.32 2.68 4.02
N GLN A 85 4.78 1.79 4.80
CA GLN A 85 5.20 0.40 4.86
C GLN A 85 3.99 -0.49 4.61
N LEU A 86 4.10 -1.36 3.63
CA LEU A 86 3.14 -2.45 3.39
C LEU A 86 3.90 -3.77 3.41
N GLU A 87 3.58 -4.61 4.38
CA GLU A 87 4.15 -5.95 4.52
C GLU A 87 3.05 -7.00 4.46
N LEU A 88 3.22 -7.97 3.59
CA LEU A 88 2.34 -9.11 3.43
C LEU A 88 3.13 -10.40 3.63
N ASN A 89 2.71 -11.20 4.61
CA ASN A 89 3.25 -12.52 4.90
C ASN A 89 2.15 -13.57 4.70
N ASN A 90 2.30 -14.45 3.72
CA ASN A 90 1.27 -15.44 3.34
C ASN A 90 -0.12 -14.80 3.15
N SER A 91 -0.18 -13.60 2.60
CA SER A 91 -1.37 -12.78 2.53
C SER A 91 -1.65 -12.34 1.09
N ALA A 92 -2.91 -12.04 0.79
CA ALA A 92 -3.32 -11.59 -0.53
C ALA A 92 -3.97 -10.21 -0.49
N LEU A 93 -3.51 -9.31 -1.36
CA LEU A 93 -4.18 -8.06 -1.67
C LEU A 93 -4.70 -8.12 -3.10
N THR A 94 -6.00 -7.91 -3.25
CA THR A 94 -6.67 -7.82 -4.55
C THR A 94 -7.34 -6.45 -4.67
N ALA A 95 -7.11 -5.77 -5.78
CA ALA A 95 -7.77 -4.52 -6.09
C ALA A 95 -8.42 -4.58 -7.47
N SER A 96 -9.69 -4.19 -7.56
CA SER A 96 -10.42 -4.12 -8.82
C SER A 96 -10.17 -2.81 -9.60
N GLY A 97 -9.69 -1.78 -8.95
CA GLY A 97 -9.28 -0.49 -9.51
C GLY A 97 -7.82 -0.18 -9.22
N LYS A 98 -7.50 1.10 -9.14
CA LYS A 98 -6.12 1.59 -8.98
C LYS A 98 -5.61 1.48 -7.55
N VAL A 99 -4.30 1.25 -7.41
CA VAL A 99 -3.61 1.28 -6.12
C VAL A 99 -2.44 2.26 -6.17
N PHE A 100 -2.46 3.23 -5.28
CA PHE A 100 -1.41 4.21 -5.10
C PHE A 100 -0.79 4.07 -3.71
N ILE A 101 0.53 3.90 -3.65
CA ILE A 101 1.28 3.75 -2.41
C ILE A 101 2.40 4.78 -2.38
N GLY A 102 2.42 5.64 -1.37
CA GLY A 102 3.46 6.65 -1.21
C GLY A 102 3.44 7.71 -2.31
N GLN A 103 2.32 8.39 -2.50
CA GLN A 103 2.18 9.46 -3.49
C GLN A 103 2.55 10.80 -2.91
N GLY A 104 3.52 11.48 -3.50
CA GLY A 104 3.98 12.82 -3.12
C GLY A 104 5.48 12.99 -3.21
N ASN A 105 5.96 14.23 -3.21
CA ASN A 105 7.39 14.50 -3.22
C ASN A 105 8.06 13.99 -1.95
N THR A 106 9.27 13.48 -2.07
CA THR A 106 10.10 13.00 -0.94
C THR A 106 9.47 11.86 -0.12
N THR A 107 8.54 11.11 -0.67
CA THR A 107 7.96 9.95 0.04
C THR A 107 8.97 8.83 0.21
N GLN A 108 8.80 8.05 1.29
CA GLN A 108 9.57 6.84 1.55
C GLN A 108 8.61 5.65 1.63
N THR A 109 8.77 4.69 0.74
CA THR A 109 7.85 3.56 0.64
C THR A 109 8.60 2.24 0.70
N ASN A 110 8.19 1.35 1.60
CA ASN A 110 8.66 -0.02 1.69
C ASN A 110 7.51 -0.97 1.35
N LEU A 111 7.69 -1.78 0.32
CA LEU A 111 6.77 -2.84 -0.07
C LEU A 111 7.46 -4.19 0.11
N THR A 112 6.97 -4.98 1.04
CA THR A 112 7.53 -6.30 1.36
C THR A 112 6.47 -7.38 1.16
N LEU A 113 6.76 -8.34 0.30
CA LEU A 113 5.90 -9.49 0.02
C LEU A 113 6.67 -10.77 0.31
N ASN A 114 6.20 -11.57 1.25
CA ASN A 114 6.83 -12.81 1.69
C ASN A 114 5.88 -14.01 1.62
N ASP A 115 6.43 -15.21 1.58
CA ASP A 115 5.75 -16.48 1.89
C ASP A 115 4.44 -16.72 1.13
N LYS A 116 4.50 -16.75 -0.20
CA LYS A 116 3.36 -16.95 -1.09
C LYS A 116 2.37 -15.79 -1.12
N SER A 117 2.77 -14.62 -0.64
CA SER A 117 1.94 -13.43 -0.73
C SER A 117 1.68 -13.03 -2.18
N SER A 118 0.54 -12.40 -2.40
CA SER A 118 0.20 -11.89 -3.71
C SER A 118 -0.41 -10.51 -3.64
N VAL A 119 -0.01 -9.65 -4.56
CA VAL A 119 -0.68 -8.38 -4.87
C VAL A 119 -1.15 -8.46 -6.31
N ASN A 120 -2.47 -8.35 -6.51
CA ASN A 120 -3.09 -8.35 -7.83
C ASN A 120 -3.95 -7.11 -7.99
N VAL A 121 -3.57 -6.23 -8.91
CA VAL A 121 -4.27 -4.99 -9.21
C VAL A 121 -4.80 -5.05 -10.65
N SER A 122 -6.11 -4.94 -10.83
CA SER A 122 -6.74 -5.09 -12.15
C SER A 122 -6.55 -3.87 -13.06
N ASP A 123 -6.04 -2.76 -12.53
CA ASP A 123 -5.78 -1.52 -13.25
C ASP A 123 -4.33 -1.07 -12.95
N GLU A 124 -4.11 0.17 -12.65
CA GLU A 124 -2.80 0.77 -12.38
C GLU A 124 -2.35 0.57 -10.92
N MET A 125 -1.12 0.14 -10.73
CA MET A 125 -0.42 0.22 -9.45
C MET A 125 0.77 1.15 -9.57
N SER A 126 0.79 2.19 -8.73
CA SER A 126 1.87 3.16 -8.67
C SER A 126 2.44 3.25 -7.27
N VAL A 127 3.74 3.08 -7.14
CA VAL A 127 4.45 3.11 -5.86
C VAL A 127 5.48 4.23 -5.89
N ALA A 128 5.43 5.12 -4.88
CA ALA A 128 6.37 6.22 -4.68
C ALA A 128 6.48 7.15 -5.90
N GLN A 129 5.37 7.76 -6.29
CA GLN A 129 5.31 8.74 -7.39
C GLN A 129 5.58 10.15 -6.88
N GLY A 130 6.80 10.64 -7.05
CA GLY A 130 7.17 12.00 -6.67
C GLY A 130 8.61 12.31 -7.04
N SER A 131 8.95 13.59 -7.15
CA SER A 131 10.21 14.06 -7.72
C SER A 131 11.47 13.57 -7.01
N SER A 132 11.40 13.23 -5.73
CA SER A 132 12.50 12.68 -4.92
C SER A 132 12.04 11.52 -4.06
N ALA A 133 11.07 10.76 -4.54
CA ALA A 133 10.53 9.61 -3.83
C ALA A 133 11.55 8.47 -3.76
N SER A 134 11.47 7.68 -2.69
CA SER A 134 12.28 6.48 -2.50
C SER A 134 11.38 5.28 -2.29
N VAL A 135 11.64 4.21 -3.01
CA VAL A 135 10.93 2.95 -2.85
C VAL A 135 11.89 1.77 -2.73
N ASP A 136 11.69 0.97 -1.69
CA ASP A 136 12.33 -0.32 -1.53
C ASP A 136 11.28 -1.42 -1.68
N VAL A 137 11.44 -2.26 -2.70
CA VAL A 137 10.56 -3.40 -2.99
C VAL A 137 11.30 -4.69 -2.71
N THR A 138 10.82 -5.47 -1.75
CA THR A 138 11.35 -6.79 -1.43
C THR A 138 10.28 -7.85 -1.68
N ILE A 139 10.57 -8.82 -2.55
CA ILE A 139 9.64 -9.89 -2.88
C ILE A 139 10.33 -11.23 -2.73
N THR A 140 9.86 -12.03 -1.77
CA THR A 140 10.41 -13.35 -1.49
C THR A 140 9.32 -14.42 -1.61
N ASN A 141 9.46 -15.32 -2.58
CA ASN A 141 8.49 -16.39 -2.82
C ASN A 141 7.05 -15.86 -2.95
N ALA A 142 6.87 -14.77 -3.69
CA ALA A 142 5.63 -14.02 -3.77
C ALA A 142 5.40 -13.43 -5.17
N VAL A 143 4.21 -12.89 -5.41
CA VAL A 143 3.78 -12.35 -6.70
C VAL A 143 3.31 -10.91 -6.57
N LEU A 144 3.77 -10.05 -7.46
CA LEU A 144 3.28 -8.69 -7.68
C LEU A 144 2.79 -8.57 -9.13
N SER A 145 1.51 -8.28 -9.31
CA SER A 145 0.89 -8.17 -10.62
C SER A 145 -0.03 -6.95 -10.71
N ALA A 146 0.05 -6.23 -11.83
CA ALA A 146 -0.88 -5.15 -12.14
C ALA A 146 -1.11 -5.08 -13.66
N ASP A 147 -2.18 -4.44 -14.13
CA ASP A 147 -2.29 -4.16 -15.55
C ASP A 147 -1.21 -3.15 -15.98
N SER A 148 -1.05 -2.09 -15.23
CA SER A 148 0.07 -1.17 -15.37
C SER A 148 0.80 -1.00 -14.04
N LEU A 149 2.12 -1.19 -14.02
CA LEU A 149 2.94 -1.10 -12.81
C LEU A 149 4.00 0.00 -12.97
N SER A 150 4.02 0.95 -12.03
CA SER A 150 5.03 2.00 -11.97
C SER A 150 5.67 2.03 -10.58
N LEU A 151 6.99 1.93 -10.54
CA LEU A 151 7.80 1.99 -9.33
C LEU A 151 8.76 3.19 -9.42
N GLY A 152 8.61 4.13 -8.53
CA GLY A 152 9.24 5.44 -8.64
C GLY A 152 8.65 6.25 -9.79
N GLY A 153 8.65 7.53 -9.74
CA GLY A 153 8.08 8.33 -10.83
C GLY A 153 8.42 9.80 -10.68
N GLY A 154 9.67 10.16 -10.85
CA GLY A 154 10.11 11.54 -10.74
C GLY A 154 11.60 11.66 -11.06
N GLU A 155 12.05 12.89 -11.34
CA GLU A 155 13.41 13.15 -11.85
C GLU A 155 14.54 12.62 -10.94
N ALA A 156 14.31 12.47 -9.64
CA ALA A 156 15.29 11.99 -8.67
C ALA A 156 14.75 10.84 -7.83
N ALA A 157 13.78 10.10 -8.34
CA ALA A 157 13.25 8.94 -7.63
C ALA A 157 14.31 7.83 -7.53
N LYS A 158 14.33 7.15 -6.38
CA LYS A 158 15.24 6.04 -6.13
C LYS A 158 14.45 4.76 -5.92
N VAL A 159 14.72 3.75 -6.72
CA VAL A 159 14.09 2.44 -6.64
C VAL A 159 15.12 1.38 -6.31
N THR A 160 14.88 0.62 -5.25
CA THR A 160 15.62 -0.59 -4.91
C THR A 160 14.68 -1.78 -5.02
N MET A 161 15.06 -2.79 -5.78
CA MET A 161 14.28 -4.03 -5.92
C MET A 161 15.13 -5.22 -5.52
N THR A 162 14.62 -6.03 -4.60
CA THR A 162 15.22 -7.29 -4.20
C THR A 162 14.23 -8.43 -4.40
N GLY A 163 14.60 -9.44 -5.16
CA GLY A 163 13.72 -10.55 -5.48
C GLY A 163 14.39 -11.91 -5.24
N ASN A 164 13.69 -12.82 -4.55
CA ASN A 164 14.07 -14.22 -4.43
C ASN A 164 12.86 -15.10 -4.69
N ARG A 165 12.88 -15.88 -5.78
CA ARG A 165 11.71 -16.65 -6.28
C ARG A 165 10.47 -15.76 -6.44
N ALA A 166 10.71 -14.52 -6.88
CA ALA A 166 9.72 -13.50 -7.06
C ALA A 166 9.14 -13.52 -8.49
N THR A 167 7.87 -13.21 -8.61
CA THR A 167 7.25 -12.91 -9.90
C THR A 167 6.74 -11.49 -9.87
N ILE A 168 7.18 -10.67 -10.83
CA ILE A 168 6.63 -9.34 -11.06
C ILE A 168 6.11 -9.33 -12.50
N SER A 169 4.86 -8.99 -12.67
CA SER A 169 4.21 -8.97 -13.98
C SER A 169 3.36 -7.73 -14.18
N SER A 170 3.33 -7.28 -15.43
CA SER A 170 2.45 -6.21 -15.88
C SER A 170 1.76 -6.65 -17.17
N GLY A 171 0.46 -6.41 -17.27
CA GLY A 171 -0.32 -6.70 -18.46
C GLY A 171 -0.03 -5.74 -19.61
N ASN A 172 0.27 -4.50 -19.31
CA ASN A 172 0.42 -3.41 -20.27
C ASN A 172 1.76 -2.68 -20.13
N THR A 173 1.98 -1.93 -19.08
CA THR A 173 3.22 -1.15 -18.89
C THR A 173 3.92 -1.49 -17.57
N PHE A 174 5.24 -1.60 -17.63
CA PHE A 174 6.10 -1.69 -16.46
C PHE A 174 7.16 -0.59 -16.52
N THR A 175 7.10 0.34 -15.59
CA THR A 175 8.04 1.46 -15.48
C THR A 175 8.80 1.40 -14.16
N VAL A 176 10.09 1.57 -14.22
CA VAL A 176 10.96 1.78 -13.06
C VAL A 176 11.76 3.04 -13.33
N ALA A 177 11.67 4.03 -12.42
CA ALA A 177 12.37 5.31 -12.57
C ALA A 177 13.85 5.19 -12.21
#